data_770a195ac8d17f216b9abbcaf8aa34db
#
_entry.id   770a195ac8d17f216b9abbcaf8aa34db
#
_cell.length_a   1.000
_cell.length_b   1.000
_cell.length_c   1.000
_cell.angle_alpha   90.00
_cell.angle_beta   90.00
_cell.angle_gamma   90.00
#
_symmetry.space_group_name_H-M   'P 1'
#
loop_
_entity.id
_entity.type
_entity.pdbx_description
1 polymer ?
#
loop_
_entity_poly.entity_id
_entity_poly.type
_entity_poly.pdbx_seq_one_letter_code
_entity_poly.pdbx_strand_id
1 'polypeptide(L)'
;DCHYPNTYAGSDRWPDSAGDYREALGTLWYHDHREGFTAANVYKGLAGFYLVFDKVDSGNERDPSPTALRLPSGVGVYDIPMIIQNPKFDAGGLLIFDQFDTEGFLGNKFTVNGKVSPFFKVASRKYRFRILNGSTSRFYDLVVRKGNTDLPFQIIASDGNLLPAPLKATSI
;
A
#
# COMPACT_ATOMS: atom_id res chain seq x y z
N ASP A 1 -19.41 -4.49 -18.49
CA ASP A 1 -19.09 -4.25 -17.06
C ASP A 1 -18.84 -5.61 -16.42
N CYS A 2 -17.65 -5.77 -15.81
CA CYS A 2 -17.33 -6.95 -15.02
C CYS A 2 -17.71 -6.67 -13.58
N HIS A 3 -18.59 -7.49 -13.02
CA HIS A 3 -18.96 -7.41 -11.62
C HIS A 3 -18.25 -8.54 -10.86
N TYR A 4 -17.44 -8.16 -9.90
CA TYR A 4 -16.75 -9.08 -8.99
C TYR A 4 -17.47 -9.07 -7.64
N PRO A 5 -18.38 -10.04 -7.39
CA PRO A 5 -19.05 -10.13 -6.10
C PRO A 5 -18.05 -10.67 -5.05
N ASN A 6 -17.10 -9.85 -4.65
CA ASN A 6 -16.05 -10.22 -3.72
C ASN A 6 -16.66 -10.49 -2.34
N THR A 7 -17.04 -11.73 -2.15
CA THR A 7 -17.46 -12.20 -0.85
C THR A 7 -16.21 -12.55 -0.08
N TYR A 8 -15.88 -11.75 0.92
CA TYR A 8 -14.83 -12.06 1.86
C TYR A 8 -15.18 -13.37 2.57
N ALA A 9 -14.29 -14.37 2.45
CA ALA A 9 -14.55 -15.68 3.05
C ALA A 9 -14.54 -15.64 4.58
N GLY A 10 -13.81 -14.68 5.14
CA GLY A 10 -13.61 -14.58 6.59
C GLY A 10 -12.62 -15.62 7.13
N SER A 11 -11.96 -15.29 8.18
CA SER A 11 -11.00 -16.17 8.86
C SER A 11 -11.64 -17.41 9.48
N ASP A 12 -12.94 -17.34 9.75
CA ASP A 12 -13.73 -18.39 10.39
C ASP A 12 -14.22 -19.50 9.42
N ARG A 13 -14.06 -19.31 8.12
CA ARG A 13 -14.47 -20.30 7.10
C ARG A 13 -13.43 -21.36 6.79
N TRP A 14 -12.18 -21.15 7.18
CA TRP A 14 -11.09 -22.08 6.92
C TRP A 14 -10.78 -22.87 8.17
N PRO A 15 -10.89 -24.21 8.17
CA PRO A 15 -10.69 -25.04 9.36
C PRO A 15 -9.34 -24.79 10.05
N ASP A 16 -8.32 -24.51 9.25
CA ASP A 16 -6.94 -24.35 9.74
C ASP A 16 -6.64 -22.96 10.31
N SER A 17 -7.50 -21.98 10.05
CA SER A 17 -7.31 -20.60 10.56
C SER A 17 -7.79 -20.44 12.01
N ALA A 18 -8.61 -21.37 12.50
CA ALA A 18 -9.23 -21.32 13.83
C ALA A 18 -9.89 -19.97 14.15
N GLY A 19 -10.38 -19.26 13.14
CA GLY A 19 -10.98 -17.94 13.29
C GLY A 19 -9.96 -16.81 13.44
N ASP A 20 -8.70 -17.02 13.04
CA ASP A 20 -7.66 -15.99 13.11
C ASP A 20 -7.91 -14.87 12.10
N TYR A 21 -8.38 -13.72 12.57
CA TYR A 21 -8.69 -12.56 11.74
C TYR A 21 -7.44 -11.93 11.10
N ARG A 22 -6.24 -12.25 11.58
CA ARG A 22 -4.97 -11.75 11.03
C ARG A 22 -4.71 -12.29 9.63
N GLU A 23 -5.28 -13.43 9.28
CA GLU A 23 -5.23 -13.98 7.92
C GLU A 23 -6.21 -13.28 6.96
N ALA A 24 -7.01 -12.34 7.50
CA ALA A 24 -7.90 -11.52 6.70
C ALA A 24 -7.14 -10.44 5.95
N LEU A 25 -6.96 -10.63 4.64
CA LEU A 25 -6.25 -9.69 3.77
C LEU A 25 -7.10 -8.45 3.52
N GLY A 26 -6.73 -7.31 4.12
CA GLY A 26 -7.45 -6.03 3.95
C GLY A 26 -6.83 -5.11 2.91
N THR A 27 -5.52 -5.21 2.69
CA THR A 27 -4.80 -4.38 1.73
C THR A 27 -4.26 -5.25 0.61
N LEU A 28 -5.05 -5.39 -0.44
CA LEU A 28 -4.68 -6.08 -1.66
C LEU A 28 -4.34 -5.06 -2.74
N TRP A 29 -3.76 -5.52 -3.82
CA TRP A 29 -3.50 -4.72 -5.01
C TRP A 29 -3.71 -5.55 -6.27
N TYR A 30 -3.96 -4.91 -7.39
CA TYR A 30 -4.04 -5.51 -8.70
C TYR A 30 -3.00 -4.90 -9.63
N HIS A 31 -2.55 -5.68 -10.59
CA HIS A 31 -1.61 -5.24 -11.61
C HIS A 31 -1.78 -6.05 -12.89
N ASP A 32 -1.24 -5.52 -13.98
CA ASP A 32 -1.13 -6.27 -15.23
C ASP A 32 -0.28 -7.53 -15.05
N HIS A 33 -0.72 -8.63 -15.62
CA HIS A 33 -0.01 -9.92 -15.51
C HIS A 33 0.22 -10.55 -16.88
N ARG A 34 0.33 -9.75 -17.93
CA ARG A 34 0.61 -10.24 -19.28
C ARG A 34 2.04 -10.76 -19.36
N GLU A 35 2.21 -12.01 -19.78
CA GLU A 35 3.53 -12.64 -19.96
C GLU A 35 4.44 -11.78 -20.87
N GLY A 36 5.68 -11.55 -20.42
CA GLY A 36 6.67 -10.71 -21.10
C GLY A 36 6.42 -9.20 -21.04
N PHE A 37 5.29 -8.75 -20.45
CA PHE A 37 4.93 -7.32 -20.41
C PHE A 37 4.60 -6.80 -19.02
N THR A 38 4.43 -7.67 -18.04
CA THR A 38 4.01 -7.30 -16.67
C THR A 38 4.87 -6.19 -16.09
N ALA A 39 6.21 -6.32 -16.11
CA ALA A 39 7.12 -5.32 -15.54
C ALA A 39 6.96 -3.95 -16.23
N ALA A 40 6.93 -3.92 -17.57
CA ALA A 40 6.76 -2.69 -18.35
C ALA A 40 5.41 -2.02 -18.07
N ASN A 41 4.34 -2.82 -17.95
CA ASN A 41 2.99 -2.31 -17.75
C ASN A 41 2.77 -1.81 -16.32
N VAL A 42 3.25 -2.53 -15.31
CA VAL A 42 3.25 -2.08 -13.91
C VAL A 42 4.08 -0.80 -13.75
N TYR A 43 5.25 -0.76 -14.37
CA TYR A 43 6.11 0.43 -14.40
C TYR A 43 5.40 1.65 -14.99
N LYS A 44 4.58 1.46 -16.01
CA LYS A 44 3.77 2.51 -16.65
C LYS A 44 2.51 2.89 -15.85
N GLY A 45 2.27 2.24 -14.71
CA GLY A 45 1.18 2.57 -13.81
C GLY A 45 -0.05 1.65 -13.87
N LEU A 46 0.02 0.50 -14.56
CA LEU A 46 -1.07 -0.48 -14.55
C LEU A 46 -1.07 -1.31 -13.26
N ALA A 47 -1.25 -0.63 -12.16
CA ALA A 47 -1.38 -1.18 -10.82
C ALA A 47 -2.29 -0.29 -9.97
N GLY A 48 -2.96 -0.87 -9.00
CA GLY A 48 -3.82 -0.14 -8.08
C GLY A 48 -4.12 -0.92 -6.81
N PHE A 49 -4.58 -0.23 -5.78
CA PHE A 49 -5.04 -0.87 -4.56
C PHE A 49 -6.41 -1.51 -4.74
N TYR A 50 -6.59 -2.63 -4.07
CA TYR A 50 -7.84 -3.32 -3.91
C TYR A 50 -8.08 -3.53 -2.41
N LEU A 51 -8.90 -2.67 -1.81
CA LEU A 51 -9.11 -2.64 -0.38
C LEU A 51 -10.35 -3.44 -0.01
N VAL A 52 -10.20 -4.36 0.95
CA VAL A 52 -11.27 -5.17 1.50
C VAL A 52 -11.42 -4.82 2.98
N PHE A 53 -12.65 -4.71 3.43
CA PHE A 53 -13.00 -4.42 4.81
C PHE A 53 -13.85 -5.56 5.39
N ASP A 54 -13.74 -5.76 6.70
CA ASP A 54 -14.46 -6.79 7.41
C ASP A 54 -15.02 -6.29 8.77
N LYS A 55 -15.49 -7.20 9.61
CA LYS A 55 -16.02 -6.85 10.95
C LYS A 55 -14.96 -6.35 11.94
N VAL A 56 -13.66 -6.59 11.67
CA VAL A 56 -12.54 -6.16 12.52
C VAL A 56 -11.94 -4.87 12.01
N ASP A 57 -11.60 -4.79 10.73
CA ASP A 57 -11.22 -3.54 10.04
C ASP A 57 -12.39 -3.09 9.16
N SER A 58 -13.37 -2.46 9.76
CA SER A 58 -14.62 -2.08 9.06
C SER A 58 -14.47 -0.85 8.16
N GLY A 59 -13.29 -0.22 8.14
CA GLY A 59 -13.12 1.05 7.43
C GLY A 59 -13.90 2.21 8.05
N ASN A 60 -14.34 2.07 9.30
CA ASN A 60 -15.08 3.07 10.04
C ASN A 60 -14.46 3.28 11.44
N GLU A 61 -13.78 4.39 11.65
CA GLU A 61 -13.14 4.71 12.94
C GLU A 61 -14.14 4.95 14.09
N ARG A 62 -15.43 5.05 13.77
CA ARG A 62 -16.53 5.22 14.74
C ARG A 62 -17.40 3.99 14.85
N ASP A 63 -16.93 2.85 14.39
CA ASP A 63 -17.67 1.60 14.46
C ASP A 63 -18.04 1.26 15.93
N PRO A 64 -19.32 1.06 16.23
CA PRO A 64 -19.75 0.76 17.60
C PRO A 64 -19.39 -0.65 18.05
N SER A 65 -19.04 -1.55 17.13
CA SER A 65 -18.69 -2.93 17.46
C SER A 65 -17.51 -3.00 18.44
N PRO A 66 -17.59 -3.81 19.49
CA PRO A 66 -16.49 -3.98 20.44
C PRO A 66 -15.26 -4.64 19.81
N THR A 67 -15.42 -5.35 18.70
CA THR A 67 -14.34 -6.04 17.99
C THR A 67 -13.67 -5.17 16.91
N ALA A 68 -14.26 -4.03 16.57
CA ALA A 68 -13.70 -3.14 15.55
C ALA A 68 -12.43 -2.44 16.03
N LEU A 69 -11.40 -2.43 15.20
CA LEU A 69 -10.10 -1.79 15.49
C LEU A 69 -10.16 -0.27 15.48
N ARG A 70 -11.17 0.32 14.86
CA ARG A 70 -11.37 1.79 14.73
C ARG A 70 -10.13 2.51 14.20
N LEU A 71 -9.52 1.94 13.17
CA LEU A 71 -8.39 2.56 12.48
C LEU A 71 -8.83 3.83 11.77
N PRO A 72 -7.91 4.80 11.54
CA PRO A 72 -8.23 5.98 10.75
C PRO A 72 -8.88 5.59 9.44
N SER A 73 -10.01 6.21 9.11
CA SER A 73 -10.90 5.78 8.04
C SER A 73 -11.24 6.90 7.05
N GLY A 74 -11.90 6.54 5.96
CA GLY A 74 -12.14 7.41 4.82
C GLY A 74 -10.97 7.33 3.84
N VAL A 75 -11.10 6.43 2.88
CA VAL A 75 -10.07 6.20 1.85
C VAL A 75 -9.80 7.51 1.08
N GLY A 76 -8.55 7.90 0.97
CA GLY A 76 -8.14 9.18 0.40
C GLY A 76 -8.24 10.39 1.34
N VAL A 77 -8.79 10.23 2.54
CA VAL A 77 -8.93 11.30 3.54
C VAL A 77 -8.01 11.06 4.74
N TYR A 78 -8.19 9.95 5.46
CA TYR A 78 -7.37 9.58 6.62
C TYR A 78 -6.81 8.15 6.53
N ASP A 79 -7.32 7.35 5.60
CA ASP A 79 -6.77 6.07 5.16
C ASP A 79 -6.21 6.30 3.75
N ILE A 80 -4.89 6.41 3.63
CA ILE A 80 -4.20 6.93 2.45
C ILE A 80 -3.43 5.81 1.75
N PRO A 81 -3.94 5.28 0.63
CA PRO A 81 -3.20 4.37 -0.22
C PRO A 81 -2.11 5.11 -0.99
N MET A 82 -0.88 4.58 -0.96
CA MET A 82 0.28 5.16 -1.62
C MET A 82 1.05 4.10 -2.39
N ILE A 83 1.08 4.19 -3.72
CA ILE A 83 1.97 3.41 -4.57
C ILE A 83 3.22 4.23 -4.80
N ILE A 84 4.38 3.75 -4.32
CA ILE A 84 5.67 4.37 -4.52
C ILE A 84 6.35 3.70 -5.71
N GLN A 85 6.79 4.49 -6.66
CA GLN A 85 7.50 4.01 -7.84
C GLN A 85 8.75 4.86 -8.11
N ASN A 86 9.69 4.27 -8.85
CA ASN A 86 10.94 4.93 -9.22
C ASN A 86 11.10 4.99 -10.75
N PRO A 87 10.34 5.85 -11.44
CA PRO A 87 10.46 6.01 -12.89
C PRO A 87 11.73 6.75 -13.30
N LYS A 88 12.12 6.52 -14.56
CA LYS A 88 13.19 7.25 -15.24
C LYS A 88 12.59 8.07 -16.38
N PHE A 89 12.96 9.34 -16.43
CA PHE A 89 12.57 10.23 -17.52
C PHE A 89 13.83 10.71 -18.24
N ASP A 90 13.74 10.87 -19.56
CA ASP A 90 14.75 11.52 -20.37
C ASP A 90 14.75 13.05 -20.19
N ALA A 91 15.63 13.72 -20.92
CA ALA A 91 15.73 15.18 -20.92
C ALA A 91 14.46 15.88 -21.46
N GLY A 92 13.70 15.19 -22.30
CA GLY A 92 12.42 15.66 -22.84
C GLY A 92 11.22 15.36 -21.94
N GLY A 93 11.42 14.66 -20.81
CA GLY A 93 10.36 14.27 -19.88
C GLY A 93 9.58 13.01 -20.32
N LEU A 94 10.09 12.25 -21.28
CA LEU A 94 9.48 10.99 -21.69
C LEU A 94 9.93 9.86 -20.78
N LEU A 95 8.99 8.98 -20.47
CA LEU A 95 9.23 7.80 -19.64
C LEU A 95 10.11 6.79 -20.39
N ILE A 96 11.22 6.39 -19.76
CA ILE A 96 12.13 5.37 -20.25
C ILE A 96 11.97 4.10 -19.43
N PHE A 97 12.02 2.94 -20.07
CA PHE A 97 12.09 1.65 -19.41
C PHE A 97 12.95 0.69 -20.23
N ASP A 98 13.91 0.03 -19.58
CA ASP A 98 14.68 -1.05 -20.15
C ASP A 98 14.38 -2.34 -19.37
N GLN A 99 13.69 -3.27 -20.02
CA GLN A 99 13.34 -4.56 -19.44
C GLN A 99 14.51 -5.57 -19.48
N PHE A 100 15.57 -5.26 -20.21
CA PHE A 100 16.74 -6.13 -20.36
C PHE A 100 17.92 -5.71 -19.47
N ASP A 101 17.73 -4.70 -18.62
CA ASP A 101 18.73 -4.29 -17.65
C ASP A 101 18.90 -5.42 -16.60
N THR A 102 20.02 -6.13 -16.70
CA THR A 102 20.32 -7.31 -15.87
C THR A 102 20.63 -6.97 -14.42
N GLU A 103 21.05 -5.74 -14.16
CA GLU A 103 21.32 -5.22 -12.81
C GLU A 103 20.06 -4.68 -12.12
N GLY A 104 18.93 -4.69 -12.85
CA GLY A 104 17.68 -4.12 -12.39
C GLY A 104 17.54 -2.64 -12.72
N PHE A 105 16.41 -2.30 -13.32
CA PHE A 105 16.16 -0.95 -13.81
C PHE A 105 15.87 0.04 -12.69
N LEU A 106 16.74 1.04 -12.51
CA LEU A 106 16.60 2.09 -11.53
C LEU A 106 16.26 3.44 -12.18
N GLY A 107 15.21 4.07 -11.67
CA GLY A 107 14.78 5.39 -12.12
C GLY A 107 15.57 6.55 -11.52
N ASN A 108 15.30 7.75 -12.03
CA ASN A 108 15.91 9.01 -11.57
C ASN A 108 14.94 9.94 -10.83
N LYS A 109 13.69 9.53 -10.69
CA LYS A 109 12.65 10.24 -9.93
C LYS A 109 11.93 9.28 -9.00
N PHE A 110 11.25 9.85 -8.01
CA PHE A 110 10.32 9.13 -7.17
C PHE A 110 8.92 9.67 -7.39
N THR A 111 7.97 8.76 -7.51
CA THR A 111 6.56 9.12 -7.61
C THR A 111 5.77 8.47 -6.48
N VAL A 112 4.73 9.15 -6.05
CA VAL A 112 3.67 8.58 -5.21
C VAL A 112 2.35 8.79 -5.93
N ASN A 113 1.65 7.69 -6.20
CA ASN A 113 0.42 7.69 -6.98
C ASN A 113 0.58 8.44 -8.33
N GLY A 114 1.70 8.21 -9.02
CA GLY A 114 2.02 8.81 -10.33
C GLY A 114 2.50 10.25 -10.31
N LYS A 115 2.53 10.93 -9.15
CA LYS A 115 3.04 12.31 -9.03
C LYS A 115 4.49 12.33 -8.54
N VAL A 116 5.35 13.08 -9.23
CA VAL A 116 6.75 13.25 -8.82
C VAL A 116 6.82 14.10 -7.55
N SER A 117 7.44 13.55 -6.52
CA SER A 117 7.69 14.22 -5.22
C SER A 117 6.48 15.04 -4.72
N PRO A 118 5.30 14.43 -4.58
CA PRO A 118 4.10 15.16 -4.19
C PRO A 118 4.18 15.60 -2.74
N PHE A 119 3.36 16.59 -2.38
CA PHE A 119 3.08 16.94 -0.99
C PHE A 119 1.63 16.58 -0.64
N PHE A 120 1.38 16.34 0.63
CA PHE A 120 0.05 16.06 1.18
C PHE A 120 -0.19 16.92 2.42
N LYS A 121 -1.28 17.69 2.42
CA LYS A 121 -1.66 18.50 3.57
C LYS A 121 -2.35 17.63 4.61
N VAL A 122 -1.81 17.61 5.82
CA VAL A 122 -2.34 16.79 6.92
C VAL A 122 -2.94 17.67 8.01
N ALA A 123 -4.03 17.20 8.61
CA ALA A 123 -4.56 17.74 9.86
C ALA A 123 -3.81 17.15 11.06
N SER A 124 -3.91 17.80 12.21
CA SER A 124 -3.29 17.31 13.47
C SER A 124 -4.08 16.13 14.03
N ARG A 125 -3.88 14.94 13.47
CA ARG A 125 -4.53 13.68 13.89
C ARG A 125 -3.76 12.47 13.40
N LYS A 126 -4.22 11.27 13.78
CA LYS A 126 -3.70 10.00 13.26
C LYS A 126 -4.16 9.78 11.83
N TYR A 127 -3.27 9.21 11.01
CA TYR A 127 -3.52 8.73 9.66
C TYR A 127 -3.12 7.26 9.57
N ARG A 128 -3.76 6.55 8.67
CA ARG A 128 -3.36 5.23 8.21
C ARG A 128 -2.77 5.39 6.81
N PHE A 129 -1.55 4.94 6.62
CA PHE A 129 -0.93 4.88 5.32
C PHE A 129 -0.85 3.41 4.88
N ARG A 130 -1.32 3.14 3.67
CA ARG A 130 -1.14 1.85 3.01
C ARG A 130 -0.07 2.04 1.95
N ILE A 131 1.07 1.40 2.13
CA ILE A 131 2.25 1.63 1.30
C ILE A 131 2.50 0.41 0.44
N LEU A 132 2.51 0.61 -0.88
CA LEU A 132 2.87 -0.39 -1.86
C LEU A 132 4.16 0.05 -2.56
N ASN A 133 5.19 -0.79 -2.48
CA ASN A 133 6.35 -0.65 -3.35
C ASN A 133 5.99 -1.18 -4.73
N GLY A 134 5.69 -0.27 -5.66
CA GLY A 134 5.37 -0.57 -7.06
C GLY A 134 6.58 -0.40 -7.99
N SER A 135 7.79 -0.29 -7.47
CA SER A 135 9.02 -0.18 -8.28
C SER A 135 9.47 -1.54 -8.78
N THR A 136 10.14 -1.56 -9.92
CA THR A 136 10.65 -2.82 -10.51
C THR A 136 11.82 -3.41 -9.75
N SER A 137 12.73 -2.57 -9.23
CA SER A 137 13.99 -3.06 -8.66
C SER A 137 14.43 -2.35 -7.38
N ARG A 138 13.71 -1.31 -6.94
CA ARG A 138 14.14 -0.51 -5.79
C ARG A 138 13.51 -0.98 -4.49
N PHE A 139 14.33 -1.10 -3.47
CA PHE A 139 13.92 -1.18 -2.08
C PHE A 139 13.86 0.22 -1.47
N TYR A 140 13.07 0.40 -0.42
CA TYR A 140 12.91 1.67 0.28
C TYR A 140 13.13 1.46 1.77
N ASP A 141 13.81 2.42 2.38
CA ASP A 141 13.79 2.65 3.82
C ASP A 141 12.97 3.93 4.04
N LEU A 142 11.81 3.78 4.67
CA LEU A 142 10.84 4.86 4.84
C LEU A 142 10.88 5.37 6.28
N VAL A 143 11.05 6.67 6.42
CA VAL A 143 11.05 7.36 7.71
C VAL A 143 10.06 8.51 7.70
N VAL A 144 9.45 8.78 8.85
CA VAL A 144 8.66 10.00 9.06
C VAL A 144 9.53 11.01 9.79
N ARG A 145 9.83 12.14 9.15
CA ARG A 145 10.78 13.12 9.68
C ARG A 145 10.16 14.49 9.90
N LYS A 146 10.49 15.11 11.03
CA LYS A 146 10.19 16.51 11.34
C LYS A 146 11.49 17.26 11.61
N GLY A 147 11.90 18.14 10.70
CA GLY A 147 13.23 18.74 10.73
C GLY A 147 14.31 17.65 10.68
N ASN A 148 15.15 17.57 11.68
CA ASN A 148 16.21 16.55 11.80
C ASN A 148 15.84 15.37 12.71
N THR A 149 14.57 15.26 13.13
CA THR A 149 14.14 14.22 14.07
C THR A 149 13.24 13.21 13.36
N ASP A 150 13.60 11.94 13.44
CA ASP A 150 12.77 10.84 12.97
C ASP A 150 11.66 10.57 14.01
N LEU A 151 10.43 10.59 13.53
CA LEU A 151 9.24 10.40 14.35
C LEU A 151 8.84 8.93 14.37
N PRO A 152 8.42 8.41 15.53
CA PRO A 152 7.93 7.06 15.61
C PRO A 152 6.55 6.92 14.94
N PHE A 153 6.32 5.75 14.36
CA PHE A 153 5.02 5.32 13.84
C PHE A 153 4.73 3.88 14.26
N GLN A 154 3.57 3.38 13.93
CA GLN A 154 3.16 2.01 14.21
C GLN A 154 2.95 1.24 12.90
N ILE A 155 3.62 0.11 12.77
CA ILE A 155 3.35 -0.87 11.72
C ILE A 155 2.21 -1.74 12.24
N ILE A 156 1.11 -1.81 11.50
CA ILE A 156 -0.10 -2.54 11.89
C ILE A 156 -0.40 -3.72 10.97
N ALA A 157 0.23 -3.76 9.81
CA ALA A 157 0.05 -4.82 8.82
C ALA A 157 1.32 -4.99 7.98
N SER A 158 1.50 -6.18 7.41
CA SER A 158 2.53 -6.51 6.42
C SER A 158 1.91 -7.43 5.37
N ASP A 159 2.22 -7.20 4.09
CA ASP A 159 1.71 -7.96 2.93
C ASP A 159 0.19 -8.19 2.95
N GLY A 160 -0.53 -7.18 3.40
CA GLY A 160 -2.00 -7.22 3.49
C GLY A 160 -2.56 -7.77 4.79
N ASN A 161 -1.78 -8.53 5.57
CA ASN A 161 -2.21 -9.10 6.84
C ASN A 161 -2.03 -8.13 8.01
N LEU A 162 -2.98 -8.13 8.93
CA LEU A 162 -2.81 -7.44 10.21
C LEU A 162 -1.75 -8.17 11.06
N LEU A 163 -0.90 -7.39 11.73
CA LEU A 163 0.01 -7.94 12.73
C LEU A 163 -0.74 -8.33 14.01
N PRO A 164 -0.25 -9.31 14.78
CA PRO A 164 -0.83 -9.68 16.08
C PRO A 164 -0.94 -8.52 17.06
N ALA A 165 -0.01 -7.59 16.97
CA ALA A 165 0.01 -6.34 17.73
C ALA A 165 0.75 -5.27 16.94
N PRO A 166 0.43 -3.97 17.14
CA PRO A 166 1.16 -2.89 16.51
C PRO A 166 2.64 -2.89 16.91
N LEU A 167 3.53 -2.80 15.94
CA LEU A 167 4.98 -2.68 16.14
C LEU A 167 5.39 -1.21 16.06
N LYS A 168 6.00 -0.68 17.12
CA LYS A 168 6.55 0.68 17.10
C LYS A 168 7.88 0.69 16.35
N ALA A 169 8.00 1.60 15.38
CA ALA A 169 9.19 1.76 14.56
C ALA A 169 9.47 3.23 14.27
N THR A 170 10.69 3.52 13.81
CA THR A 170 11.11 4.82 13.28
C THR A 170 11.48 4.74 11.81
N SER A 171 11.63 3.52 11.27
CA SER A 171 11.82 3.24 9.84
C SER A 171 11.16 1.89 9.47
N ILE A 172 10.92 1.68 8.21
CA ILE A 172 10.42 0.45 7.61
C ILE A 172 11.00 0.30 6.21
#